data_1dee9f5fde33f17225837ee7f961c822
#
_entry.id   1dee9f5fde33f17225837ee7f961c822
#
_cell.length_a   1.000
_cell.length_b   1.000
_cell.length_c   1.000
_cell.angle_alpha   90.00
_cell.angle_beta   90.00
_cell.angle_gamma   90.00
#
_symmetry.space_group_name_H-M   'P 1'
#
loop_
_entity.id
_entity.type
_entity.pdbx_description
1 polymer ?
#
loop_
_entity_poly.entity_id
_entity_poly.type
_entity_poly.pdbx_seq_one_letter_code
_entity_poly.pdbx_strand_id
1 'polypeptide(L)'
;QDPHIDLAMFCIYSFYDKNQVDRLIDIYFENNCHMTVRIKIYCYIAACGLLWSNWCEYKQRLGVEFGEYSLRQYRYAKEYYHLAKECMEEKR
;
A
#
# COMPACT_ATOMS: atom_id res chain seq x y z
N GLN A 1 -6.87 14.09 9.63
CA GLN A 1 -6.58 12.99 8.72
C GLN A 1 -5.72 11.94 9.42
N ASP A 2 -5.95 10.67 9.10
CA ASP A 2 -5.24 9.57 9.74
C ASP A 2 -3.77 9.54 9.26
N PRO A 3 -2.79 9.71 10.16
CA PRO A 3 -1.38 9.69 9.77
C PRO A 3 -0.94 8.34 9.18
N HIS A 4 -1.66 7.27 9.45
CA HIS A 4 -1.35 5.96 8.88
C HIS A 4 -1.63 5.91 7.38
N ILE A 5 -2.60 6.69 6.91
CA ILE A 5 -2.85 6.84 5.47
C ILE A 5 -1.67 7.56 4.81
N ASP A 6 -1.16 8.61 5.44
CA ASP A 6 -0.02 9.34 4.91
C ASP A 6 1.21 8.46 4.81
N LEU A 7 1.42 7.60 5.80
CA LEU A 7 2.51 6.62 5.80
C LEU A 7 2.36 5.64 4.62
N ALA A 8 1.15 5.14 4.40
CA ALA A 8 0.86 4.23 3.30
C ALA A 8 1.10 4.90 1.94
N MET A 9 0.63 6.14 1.78
CA MET A 9 0.83 6.88 0.55
C MET A 9 2.29 7.16 0.27
N PHE A 10 3.07 7.47 1.30
CA PHE A 10 4.51 7.66 1.16
C PHE A 10 5.17 6.40 0.58
N CYS A 11 4.79 5.23 1.08
CA CYS A 11 5.35 3.96 0.60
C CYS A 11 5.03 3.74 -0.88
N ILE A 12 3.81 4.05 -1.30
CA ILE A 12 3.39 3.89 -2.69
C ILE A 12 4.13 4.85 -3.61
N TYR A 13 4.21 6.12 -3.24
CA TYR A 13 4.90 7.13 -4.05
C TYR A 13 6.39 6.87 -4.15
N SER A 14 6.98 6.28 -3.12
CA SER A 14 8.41 5.96 -3.09
C SER A 14 8.73 4.61 -3.74
N PHE A 15 7.72 3.90 -4.21
CA PHE A 15 7.87 2.56 -4.80
C PHE A 15 8.59 1.58 -3.86
N TYR A 16 8.29 1.67 -2.57
CA TYR A 16 8.90 0.78 -1.59
C TYR A 16 8.45 -0.65 -1.80
N ASP A 17 9.41 -1.59 -1.65
CA ASP A 17 9.08 -3.01 -1.56
C ASP A 17 8.64 -3.37 -0.13
N LYS A 18 8.24 -4.63 0.08
CA LYS A 18 7.75 -5.07 1.38
C LYS A 18 8.76 -4.85 2.51
N ASN A 19 10.04 -5.13 2.25
CA ASN A 19 11.07 -4.96 3.27
C ASN A 19 11.23 -3.51 3.66
N GLN A 20 11.20 -2.60 2.68
CA GLN A 20 11.29 -1.16 2.93
C GLN A 20 10.06 -0.65 3.68
N VAL A 21 8.87 -1.14 3.32
CA VAL A 21 7.63 -0.78 4.01
C VAL A 21 7.69 -1.21 5.47
N ASP A 22 8.05 -2.47 5.72
CA ASP A 22 8.12 -3.00 7.09
C ASP A 22 9.16 -2.27 7.92
N ARG A 23 10.29 -1.94 7.31
CA ARG A 23 11.34 -1.18 7.99
C ARG A 23 10.85 0.23 8.36
N LEU A 24 10.14 0.89 7.45
CA LEU A 24 9.60 2.22 7.72
C LEU A 24 8.59 2.17 8.87
N ILE A 25 7.72 1.16 8.87
CA ILE A 25 6.75 0.96 9.96
C ILE A 25 7.48 0.77 11.28
N ASP A 26 8.51 -0.08 11.30
CA ASP A 26 9.28 -0.34 12.52
C ASP A 26 9.96 0.93 13.04
N ILE A 27 10.52 1.74 12.14
CA ILE A 27 11.15 3.01 12.52
C ILE A 27 10.10 3.99 13.04
N TYR A 28 8.99 4.13 12.34
CA TYR A 28 7.94 5.09 12.69
C TYR A 28 7.37 4.80 14.08
N PHE A 29 7.17 3.53 14.41
CA PHE A 29 6.58 3.11 15.69
C PHE A 29 7.63 2.67 16.72
N GLU A 30 8.92 2.90 16.45
CA GLU A 30 10.01 2.53 17.36
C GLU A 30 9.95 1.06 17.76
N ASN A 31 9.67 0.20 16.80
CA ASN A 31 9.54 -1.26 16.95
C ASN A 31 8.36 -1.69 17.85
N ASN A 32 7.40 -0.80 18.08
CA ASN A 32 6.23 -1.08 18.92
C ASN A 32 4.91 -1.04 18.14
N CYS A 33 4.94 -1.40 16.86
CA CYS A 33 3.74 -1.41 16.06
C CYS A 33 2.89 -2.64 16.37
N HIS A 34 1.69 -2.44 16.90
CA HIS A 34 0.75 -3.52 17.10
C HIS A 34 0.35 -4.13 15.77
N MET A 35 0.13 -5.44 15.77
CA MET A 35 -0.25 -6.16 14.54
C MET A 35 -1.52 -5.58 13.90
N THR A 36 -2.49 -5.16 14.71
CA THR A 36 -3.72 -4.54 14.19
C THR A 36 -3.44 -3.25 13.41
N VAL A 37 -2.48 -2.45 13.87
CA VAL A 37 -2.09 -1.21 13.18
C VAL A 37 -1.33 -1.54 11.91
N ARG A 38 -0.44 -2.52 11.96
CA ARG A 38 0.31 -2.96 10.77
C ARG A 38 -0.63 -3.47 9.68
N ILE A 39 -1.61 -4.29 10.05
CA ILE A 39 -2.63 -4.78 9.12
C ILE A 39 -3.40 -3.60 8.51
N LYS A 40 -3.76 -2.61 9.32
CA LYS A 40 -4.46 -1.42 8.86
C LYS A 40 -3.63 -0.67 7.81
N ILE A 41 -2.32 -0.53 8.04
CA ILE A 41 -1.42 0.14 7.09
C ILE A 41 -1.34 -0.66 5.79
N TYR A 42 -1.22 -1.98 5.86
CA TYR A 42 -1.22 -2.82 4.67
C TYR A 42 -2.53 -2.67 3.88
N CYS A 43 -3.66 -2.61 4.58
CA CYS A 43 -4.95 -2.37 3.94
C CYS A 43 -5.00 -1.02 3.24
N TYR A 44 -4.43 0.02 3.85
CA TYR A 44 -4.37 1.34 3.23
C TYR A 44 -3.50 1.32 1.97
N ILE A 45 -2.36 0.61 2.00
CA ILE A 45 -1.51 0.47 0.83
C ILE A 45 -2.27 -0.22 -0.30
N ALA A 46 -2.99 -1.30 0.03
CA ALA A 46 -3.80 -2.01 -0.95
C ALA A 46 -4.89 -1.10 -1.55
N ALA A 47 -5.62 -0.38 -0.70
CA ALA A 47 -6.70 0.50 -1.14
C ALA A 47 -6.18 1.65 -1.99
N CYS A 48 -5.08 2.29 -1.56
CA CYS A 48 -4.48 3.39 -2.31
C CYS A 48 -3.92 2.91 -3.66
N GLY A 49 -3.30 1.72 -3.67
CA GLY A 49 -2.79 1.14 -4.91
C GLY A 49 -3.91 0.87 -5.90
N LEU A 50 -5.03 0.33 -5.43
CA LEU A 50 -6.18 0.07 -6.29
C LEU A 50 -6.78 1.38 -6.82
N LEU A 51 -6.93 2.38 -5.95
CA LEU A 51 -7.46 3.67 -6.33
C LEU A 51 -6.61 4.32 -7.42
N TRP A 52 -5.29 4.34 -7.23
CA TRP A 52 -4.38 4.93 -8.20
C TRP A 52 -4.34 4.14 -9.51
N SER A 53 -4.41 2.81 -9.44
CA SER A 53 -4.49 1.97 -10.63
C SER A 53 -5.74 2.30 -11.45
N ASN A 54 -6.89 2.42 -10.79
CA ASN A 54 -8.14 2.78 -11.46
C ASN A 54 -8.08 4.17 -12.06
N TRP A 55 -7.48 5.13 -11.34
CA TRP A 55 -7.31 6.50 -11.83
C TRP A 55 -6.42 6.52 -13.07
N CYS A 56 -5.33 5.76 -13.06
CA CYS A 56 -4.42 5.68 -14.21
C CYS A 56 -5.13 5.09 -15.43
N GLU A 57 -5.93 4.03 -15.24
CA GLU A 57 -6.70 3.45 -16.33
C GLU A 57 -7.69 4.45 -16.93
N TYR A 58 -8.37 5.20 -16.06
CA TYR A 58 -9.28 6.24 -16.51
C TYR A 58 -8.56 7.29 -17.37
N LYS A 59 -7.40 7.74 -16.89
CA LYS A 59 -6.60 8.74 -17.62
C LYS A 59 -6.04 8.19 -18.94
N GLN A 60 -5.67 6.91 -18.97
CA GLN A 60 -5.22 6.26 -20.19
C GLN A 60 -6.31 6.27 -21.26
N ARG A 61 -7.56 6.09 -20.86
CA ARG A 61 -8.71 6.19 -21.79
C ARG A 61 -8.86 7.58 -22.37
N LEU A 62 -8.35 8.61 -21.67
CA LEU A 62 -8.34 9.98 -22.13
C LEU A 62 -7.06 10.34 -22.90
N GLY A 63 -6.20 9.38 -23.16
CA GLY A 63 -5.00 9.57 -23.98
C GLY A 63 -3.73 9.87 -23.21
N VAL A 64 -3.77 9.84 -21.88
CA VAL A 64 -2.58 10.04 -21.04
C VAL A 64 -1.87 8.71 -20.83
N GLU A 65 -0.57 8.64 -21.11
CA GLU A 65 0.20 7.43 -20.91
C GLU A 65 0.98 7.47 -19.61
N PHE A 66 0.93 6.37 -18.86
CA PHE A 66 1.64 6.24 -17.59
C PHE A 66 2.72 5.13 -17.63
N GLY A 67 2.90 4.47 -18.80
CA GLY A 67 3.81 3.34 -18.88
C GLY A 67 3.44 2.22 -17.93
N GLU A 68 4.39 1.81 -17.08
CA GLU A 68 4.15 0.74 -16.12
C GLU A 68 3.55 1.21 -14.80
N TYR A 69 3.27 2.49 -14.65
CA TYR A 69 2.82 3.05 -13.37
C TYR A 69 1.52 2.41 -12.89
N SER A 70 0.55 2.26 -13.78
CA SER A 70 -0.73 1.65 -13.44
C SER A 70 -0.55 0.20 -12.98
N LEU A 71 0.33 -0.55 -13.65
CA LEU A 71 0.60 -1.94 -13.31
C LEU A 71 1.26 -2.05 -11.94
N ARG A 72 2.20 -1.16 -11.62
CA ARG A 72 2.86 -1.14 -10.32
C ARG A 72 1.86 -0.88 -9.19
N GLN A 73 0.93 0.06 -9.41
CA GLN A 73 -0.09 0.37 -8.41
C GLN A 73 -1.05 -0.81 -8.22
N TYR A 74 -1.38 -1.48 -9.30
CA TYR A 74 -2.24 -2.68 -9.22
C TYR A 74 -1.53 -3.80 -8.44
N ARG A 75 -0.23 -3.97 -8.63
CA ARG A 75 0.55 -4.95 -7.88
C ARG A 75 0.57 -4.64 -6.39
N TYR A 76 0.70 -3.37 -6.01
CA TYR A 76 0.57 -2.97 -4.60
C TYR A 76 -0.77 -3.40 -4.04
N ALA A 77 -1.85 -3.12 -4.77
CA ALA A 77 -3.19 -3.48 -4.32
C ALA A 77 -3.29 -4.98 -4.06
N LYS A 78 -2.85 -5.78 -5.02
CA LYS A 78 -2.95 -7.22 -4.95
C LYS A 78 -2.06 -7.81 -3.86
N GLU A 79 -0.80 -7.40 -3.82
CA GLU A 79 0.18 -7.91 -2.86
C GLU A 79 -0.21 -7.59 -1.42
N TYR A 80 -0.59 -6.34 -1.16
CA TYR A 80 -0.90 -5.93 0.20
C TYR A 80 -2.28 -6.39 0.66
N TYR A 81 -3.20 -6.60 -0.27
CA TYR A 81 -4.45 -7.26 0.08
C TYR A 81 -4.21 -8.68 0.61
N HIS A 82 -3.39 -9.45 -0.10
CA HIS A 82 -3.05 -10.81 0.34
C HIS A 82 -2.26 -10.80 1.65
N LEU A 83 -1.33 -9.87 1.79
CA LEU A 83 -0.53 -9.75 3.00
C LEU A 83 -1.40 -9.42 4.21
N ALA A 84 -2.30 -8.46 4.08
CA ALA A 84 -3.22 -8.09 5.15
C ALA A 84 -4.12 -9.27 5.54
N LYS A 85 -4.61 -9.99 4.54
CA LYS A 85 -5.46 -11.16 4.75
C LYS A 85 -4.72 -12.25 5.52
N GLU A 86 -3.48 -12.56 5.12
CA GLU A 86 -2.66 -13.55 5.79
C GLU A 86 -2.43 -13.17 7.26
N CYS A 87 -2.11 -11.90 7.51
CA CYS A 87 -1.88 -11.42 8.86
C CYS A 87 -3.14 -11.53 9.72
N MET A 88 -4.31 -11.26 9.14
CA MET A 88 -5.57 -11.40 9.85
C MET A 88 -5.87 -12.87 10.19
N GLU A 89 -5.55 -13.78 9.30
CA GLU A 89 -5.74 -15.21 9.54
C GLU A 89 -4.82 -15.71 10.63
N GLU A 90 -3.56 -15.29 10.64
CA GLU A 90 -2.60 -15.66 11.68
C GLU A 90 -3.03 -15.16 13.06
N LYS A 91 -3.69 -14.02 13.10
CA LYS A 91 -4.15 -13.41 14.34
C LYS A 91 -5.27 -14.22 15.01
N ARG A 92 -5.99 -14.99 14.24
CA ARG A 92 -7.07 -15.83 14.76
C ARG A 92 -6.51 -17.06 15.45
#